data_da11722b4d979a475772157ba415f2df
#
_entry.id   da11722b4d979a475772157ba415f2df
#
_cell.length_a   1.000
_cell.length_b   1.000
_cell.length_c   1.000
_cell.angle_alpha   90.00
_cell.angle_beta   90.00
_cell.angle_gamma   90.00
#
_symmetry.space_group_name_H-M   'P 1'
#
loop_
_entity.id
_entity.type
_entity.pdbx_description
1 polymer ?
#
loop_
_entity_poly.entity_id
_entity_poly.type
_entity_poly.pdbx_seq_one_letter_code
_entity_poly.pdbx_strand_id
1 'polypeptide(L)'
;SLLWVPSTGGHDYLNIINSKLNLNNIFFQNSHADALDIDYSIGKIENIKFNNIGNDAIDLSNSSIELNNFQAEKVADKAISVGENSYLRGNLFKINGAFLGLAIKDQSEIDLNNLIIKNSNIPLATYIKKKEYNSSKLNINKYSENNNLNKSLFEEGSDVIINKIIIKEFKNNIFKTIYPKDKVS
;
A
#
# COMPACT_ATOMS: atom_id res chain seq x y z
N SER A 1 -23.31 6.03 -2.17
CA SER A 1 -22.39 5.83 -1.04
C SER A 1 -22.73 4.50 -0.39
N LEU A 2 -21.75 3.64 -0.27
CA LEU A 2 -21.90 2.37 0.45
C LEU A 2 -21.31 2.58 1.85
N LEU A 3 -22.12 2.48 2.88
CA LEU A 3 -21.66 2.40 4.26
C LEU A 3 -21.50 0.93 4.61
N TRP A 4 -20.29 0.47 4.85
CA TRP A 4 -20.03 -0.87 5.29
C TRP A 4 -20.03 -0.95 6.82
N VAL A 5 -20.81 -1.85 7.38
CA VAL A 5 -20.86 -2.14 8.83
C VAL A 5 -20.08 -3.43 9.08
N PRO A 6 -19.21 -3.48 10.09
CA PRO A 6 -18.34 -4.62 10.33
C PRO A 6 -19.12 -5.89 10.64
N SER A 7 -18.76 -6.99 9.96
CA SER A 7 -19.16 -8.33 10.39
C SER A 7 -18.07 -8.91 11.31
N THR A 8 -18.48 -9.63 12.30
CA THR A 8 -17.58 -10.34 13.21
C THR A 8 -17.08 -11.64 12.54
N GLY A 9 -15.81 -11.68 12.14
CA GLY A 9 -15.13 -12.95 11.83
C GLY A 9 -14.95 -13.30 10.35
N GLY A 10 -14.19 -12.51 9.62
CA GLY A 10 -13.62 -12.85 8.31
C GLY A 10 -12.13 -12.47 8.27
N HIS A 11 -11.36 -13.06 7.35
CA HIS A 11 -9.97 -12.67 7.13
C HIS A 11 -9.86 -11.31 6.45
N ASP A 12 -10.85 -10.94 5.60
CA ASP A 12 -10.93 -9.67 4.89
C ASP A 12 -12.36 -9.13 4.91
N TYR A 13 -12.50 -7.81 4.87
CA TYR A 13 -13.84 -7.18 4.85
C TYR A 13 -14.47 -7.21 3.47
N LEU A 14 -13.68 -6.97 2.43
CA LEU A 14 -14.09 -7.11 1.05
C LEU A 14 -12.94 -7.71 0.25
N ASN A 15 -13.17 -8.89 -0.31
CA ASN A 15 -12.24 -9.52 -1.24
C ASN A 15 -12.84 -9.52 -2.65
N ILE A 16 -12.09 -9.00 -3.64
CA ILE A 16 -12.47 -8.92 -5.05
C ILE A 16 -11.48 -9.74 -5.86
N ILE A 17 -11.95 -10.82 -6.46
CA ILE A 17 -11.10 -11.76 -7.19
C ILE A 17 -11.51 -11.84 -8.66
N ASN A 18 -10.53 -11.85 -9.56
CA ASN A 18 -10.69 -12.09 -10.99
C ASN A 18 -11.82 -11.24 -11.62
N SER A 19 -11.79 -9.94 -11.35
CA SER A 19 -12.89 -9.04 -11.66
C SER A 19 -12.45 -7.80 -12.43
N LYS A 20 -13.39 -7.21 -13.17
CA LYS A 20 -13.28 -5.83 -13.64
C LYS A 20 -14.12 -4.94 -12.73
N LEU A 21 -13.47 -4.05 -11.99
CA LEU A 21 -14.14 -3.27 -10.96
C LEU A 21 -14.21 -1.77 -11.29
N ASN A 22 -15.26 -1.13 -10.79
CA ASN A 22 -15.40 0.32 -10.78
C ASN A 22 -16.06 0.71 -9.46
N LEU A 23 -15.25 1.17 -8.51
CA LEU A 23 -15.68 1.49 -7.16
C LEU A 23 -15.65 3.01 -6.96
N ASN A 24 -16.67 3.56 -6.31
CA ASN A 24 -16.73 4.99 -6.07
C ASN A 24 -17.40 5.33 -4.72
N ASN A 25 -16.80 6.29 -4.00
CA ASN A 25 -17.30 6.78 -2.71
C ASN A 25 -17.47 5.68 -1.66
N ILE A 26 -16.41 4.95 -1.37
CA ILE A 26 -16.40 3.86 -0.39
C ILE A 26 -15.71 4.31 0.88
N PHE A 27 -16.23 3.86 2.01
CA PHE A 27 -15.66 4.08 3.32
C PHE A 27 -15.62 2.79 4.12
N PHE A 28 -14.41 2.40 4.56
CA PHE A 28 -14.16 1.30 5.48
C PHE A 28 -13.84 1.84 6.86
N GLN A 29 -14.47 1.28 7.88
CA GLN A 29 -14.25 1.69 9.26
C GLN A 29 -14.25 0.50 10.21
N ASN A 30 -13.30 0.50 11.17
CA ASN A 30 -13.22 -0.51 12.23
C ASN A 30 -13.06 -1.94 11.71
N SER A 31 -12.18 -2.15 10.72
CA SER A 31 -11.80 -3.49 10.28
C SER A 31 -10.82 -4.13 11.26
N HIS A 32 -10.99 -5.41 11.57
CA HIS A 32 -10.03 -6.19 12.36
C HIS A 32 -8.97 -6.88 11.51
N ALA A 33 -9.19 -7.00 10.23
CA ALA A 33 -8.32 -7.60 9.21
C ALA A 33 -8.10 -6.62 8.06
N ASP A 34 -7.70 -7.12 6.88
CA ASP A 34 -7.59 -6.31 5.67
C ASP A 34 -8.97 -5.74 5.31
N ALA A 35 -9.00 -4.44 4.97
CA ALA A 35 -10.28 -3.83 4.64
C ALA A 35 -10.69 -4.12 3.19
N LEU A 36 -9.75 -4.07 2.25
CA LEU A 36 -9.98 -4.33 0.84
C LEU A 36 -8.82 -5.13 0.25
N ASP A 37 -9.10 -6.36 -0.15
CA ASP A 37 -8.19 -7.24 -0.85
C ASP A 37 -8.62 -7.40 -2.31
N ILE A 38 -7.69 -7.23 -3.26
CA ILE A 38 -7.97 -7.26 -4.70
C ILE A 38 -6.97 -8.15 -5.42
N ASP A 39 -7.47 -9.30 -5.89
CA ASP A 39 -6.68 -10.32 -6.56
C ASP A 39 -7.04 -10.46 -8.03
N TYR A 40 -6.04 -10.61 -8.91
CA TYR A 40 -6.20 -10.90 -10.34
C TYR A 40 -7.23 -10.00 -11.03
N SER A 41 -7.31 -8.73 -10.63
CA SER A 41 -8.38 -7.84 -11.02
C SER A 41 -7.85 -6.56 -11.69
N ILE A 42 -8.72 -5.92 -12.48
CA ILE A 42 -8.39 -4.65 -13.13
C ILE A 42 -9.51 -3.64 -12.90
N GLY A 43 -9.18 -2.36 -12.77
CA GLY A 43 -10.26 -1.38 -12.69
C GLY A 43 -9.87 -0.04 -12.11
N LYS A 44 -10.93 0.67 -11.69
CA LYS A 44 -10.83 2.01 -11.13
C LYS A 44 -11.49 2.11 -9.76
N ILE A 45 -10.87 2.91 -8.91
CA ILE A 45 -11.40 3.27 -7.59
C ILE A 45 -11.34 4.80 -7.46
N GLU A 46 -12.47 5.40 -7.16
CA GLU A 46 -12.59 6.85 -6.94
C GLU A 46 -13.08 7.13 -5.51
N ASN A 47 -12.39 8.02 -4.78
CA ASN A 47 -12.81 8.46 -3.45
C ASN A 47 -12.99 7.32 -2.43
N ILE A 48 -11.91 6.70 -2.03
CA ILE A 48 -11.93 5.66 -1.01
C ILE A 48 -11.29 6.15 0.29
N LYS A 49 -11.91 5.80 1.42
CA LYS A 49 -11.45 6.18 2.75
C LYS A 49 -11.40 4.98 3.68
N PHE A 50 -10.41 4.97 4.55
CA PHE A 50 -10.19 3.96 5.57
C PHE A 50 -9.94 4.64 6.93
N ASN A 51 -10.54 4.11 7.99
CA ASN A 51 -10.31 4.58 9.34
C ASN A 51 -10.36 3.42 10.34
N ASN A 52 -9.31 3.30 11.14
CA ASN A 52 -9.17 2.28 12.16
C ASN A 52 -9.20 0.85 11.58
N ILE A 53 -8.16 0.52 10.84
CA ILE A 53 -8.00 -0.76 10.13
C ILE A 53 -6.96 -1.61 10.87
N GLY A 54 -7.33 -2.85 11.18
CA GLY A 54 -6.57 -3.77 12.02
C GLY A 54 -5.40 -4.47 11.31
N ASN A 55 -5.35 -4.46 9.99
CA ASN A 55 -4.23 -4.95 9.19
C ASN A 55 -4.00 -4.01 7.99
N ASP A 56 -4.08 -4.44 6.74
CA ASP A 56 -3.86 -3.60 5.56
C ASP A 56 -5.16 -2.85 5.16
N ALA A 57 -5.05 -1.59 4.74
CA ALA A 57 -6.24 -0.90 4.23
C ALA A 57 -6.57 -1.36 2.80
N ILE A 58 -5.56 -1.49 1.94
CA ILE A 58 -5.67 -2.15 0.63
C ILE A 58 -4.49 -3.12 0.46
N ASP A 59 -4.75 -4.37 0.05
CA ASP A 59 -3.77 -5.30 -0.50
C ASP A 59 -4.10 -5.62 -1.96
N LEU A 60 -3.12 -5.54 -2.84
CA LEU A 60 -3.23 -5.86 -4.26
C LEU A 60 -2.30 -7.00 -4.62
N SER A 61 -2.83 -8.04 -5.26
CA SER A 61 -2.06 -9.15 -5.80
C SER A 61 -2.43 -9.40 -7.27
N ASN A 62 -1.44 -9.46 -8.16
CA ASN A 62 -1.62 -9.70 -9.61
C ASN A 62 -2.70 -8.78 -10.25
N SER A 63 -2.79 -7.54 -9.81
CA SER A 63 -3.88 -6.63 -10.15
C SER A 63 -3.38 -5.32 -10.75
N SER A 64 -4.23 -4.66 -11.57
CA SER A 64 -3.91 -3.37 -12.18
C SER A 64 -5.02 -2.36 -11.87
N ILE A 65 -4.72 -1.41 -11.00
CA ILE A 65 -5.72 -0.49 -10.42
C ILE A 65 -5.34 0.97 -10.67
N GLU A 66 -6.29 1.75 -11.16
CA GLU A 66 -6.26 3.21 -11.12
C GLU A 66 -7.03 3.68 -9.89
N LEU A 67 -6.34 4.37 -8.97
CA LEU A 67 -6.91 4.80 -7.69
C LEU A 67 -6.77 6.31 -7.52
N ASN A 68 -7.87 7.01 -7.46
CA ASN A 68 -7.90 8.46 -7.23
C ASN A 68 -8.52 8.78 -5.87
N ASN A 69 -7.95 9.79 -5.17
CA ASN A 69 -8.43 10.25 -3.86
C ASN A 69 -8.49 9.15 -2.80
N PHE A 70 -7.34 8.63 -2.43
CA PHE A 70 -7.15 7.69 -1.32
C PHE A 70 -6.90 8.44 0.00
N GLN A 71 -7.58 8.02 1.06
CA GLN A 71 -7.34 8.49 2.42
C GLN A 71 -7.34 7.31 3.39
N ALA A 72 -6.31 7.22 4.24
CA ALA A 72 -6.21 6.20 5.28
C ALA A 72 -5.75 6.82 6.60
N GLU A 73 -6.43 6.49 7.67
CA GLU A 73 -6.10 6.91 9.03
C GLU A 73 -6.11 5.71 9.99
N LYS A 74 -5.10 5.63 10.87
CA LYS A 74 -4.98 4.59 11.91
C LYS A 74 -5.03 3.18 11.31
N VAL A 75 -4.02 2.83 10.54
CA VAL A 75 -3.85 1.51 9.93
C VAL A 75 -2.78 0.74 10.71
N ALA A 76 -3.11 -0.45 11.17
CA ALA A 76 -2.21 -1.19 12.06
C ALA A 76 -0.98 -1.77 11.34
N ASP A 77 -1.11 -2.16 10.07
CA ASP A 77 0.02 -2.59 9.25
C ASP A 77 0.20 -1.66 8.03
N LYS A 78 -0.21 -2.00 6.83
CA LYS A 78 0.06 -1.22 5.62
C LYS A 78 -1.15 -0.37 5.19
N ALA A 79 -0.92 0.91 4.92
CA ALA A 79 -2.00 1.69 4.31
C ALA A 79 -2.26 1.23 2.86
N ILE A 80 -1.20 0.90 2.11
CA ILE A 80 -1.32 0.25 0.81
C ILE A 80 -0.21 -0.79 0.66
N SER A 81 -0.59 -1.99 0.28
CA SER A 81 0.27 -3.10 -0.08
C SER A 81 0.06 -3.43 -1.56
N VAL A 82 1.12 -3.38 -2.37
CA VAL A 82 1.08 -3.71 -3.79
C VAL A 82 2.12 -4.79 -4.06
N GLY A 83 1.64 -5.98 -4.39
CA GLY A 83 2.48 -7.17 -4.51
C GLY A 83 2.18 -8.03 -5.74
N GLU A 84 3.05 -9.00 -5.98
CA GLU A 84 2.83 -10.06 -6.96
C GLU A 84 2.56 -9.54 -8.37
N ASN A 85 3.51 -8.71 -8.89
CA ASN A 85 3.42 -8.14 -10.23
C ASN A 85 2.19 -7.23 -10.45
N SER A 86 1.74 -6.54 -9.39
CA SER A 86 0.64 -5.58 -9.48
C SER A 86 1.10 -4.20 -9.94
N TYR A 87 0.17 -3.46 -10.52
CA TYR A 87 0.38 -2.08 -10.93
C TYR A 87 -0.67 -1.17 -10.29
N LEU A 88 -0.22 -0.13 -9.59
CA LEU A 88 -1.08 0.90 -9.01
C LEU A 88 -0.70 2.28 -9.55
N ARG A 89 -1.64 2.95 -10.19
CA ARG A 89 -1.51 4.35 -10.60
C ARG A 89 -2.50 5.22 -9.84
N GLY A 90 -2.07 6.39 -9.39
CA GLY A 90 -2.98 7.23 -8.63
C GLY A 90 -2.67 8.72 -8.63
N ASN A 91 -3.65 9.50 -8.14
CA ASN A 91 -3.51 10.95 -8.15
C ASN A 91 -3.22 11.54 -6.77
N LEU A 92 -4.11 11.45 -5.79
CA LEU A 92 -3.95 12.06 -4.47
C LEU A 92 -4.12 11.04 -3.36
N PHE A 93 -3.03 10.74 -2.66
CA PHE A 93 -3.01 9.81 -1.54
C PHE A 93 -2.64 10.55 -0.25
N LYS A 94 -3.46 10.33 0.79
CA LYS A 94 -3.24 10.89 2.13
C LYS A 94 -3.26 9.75 3.14
N ILE A 95 -2.15 9.59 3.86
CA ILE A 95 -1.97 8.56 4.88
C ILE A 95 -1.61 9.24 6.19
N ASN A 96 -2.31 8.89 7.27
CA ASN A 96 -2.04 9.41 8.59
C ASN A 96 -2.11 8.30 9.65
N GLY A 97 -0.95 7.87 10.11
CA GLY A 97 -0.84 6.81 11.11
C GLY A 97 -0.99 5.41 10.52
N ALA A 98 0.07 4.90 9.91
CA ALA A 98 0.22 3.51 9.50
C ALA A 98 1.55 2.97 10.04
N PHE A 99 1.66 1.66 10.28
CA PHE A 99 2.97 1.08 10.54
C PHE A 99 3.86 1.23 9.30
N LEU A 100 3.35 0.88 8.12
CA LEU A 100 3.99 1.08 6.83
C LEU A 100 3.04 1.83 5.88
N GLY A 101 3.45 2.99 5.38
CA GLY A 101 2.62 3.80 4.49
C GLY A 101 2.35 3.12 3.16
N LEU A 102 3.38 2.95 2.32
CA LEU A 102 3.31 2.19 1.08
C LEU A 102 4.30 1.04 1.10
N ALA A 103 3.83 -0.18 0.86
CA ALA A 103 4.61 -1.37 0.60
C ALA A 103 4.53 -1.75 -0.88
N ILE A 104 5.66 -1.75 -1.56
CA ILE A 104 5.77 -2.16 -2.97
C ILE A 104 6.64 -3.41 -3.00
N LYS A 105 6.06 -4.53 -3.34
CA LYS A 105 6.73 -5.83 -3.21
C LYS A 105 6.59 -6.67 -4.46
N ASP A 106 7.52 -7.62 -4.63
CA ASP A 106 7.37 -8.73 -5.58
C ASP A 106 7.09 -8.27 -7.02
N GLN A 107 8.02 -7.51 -7.60
CA GLN A 107 8.00 -7.04 -8.99
C GLN A 107 6.83 -6.08 -9.31
N SER A 108 6.24 -5.46 -8.29
CA SER A 108 5.13 -4.54 -8.48
C SER A 108 5.59 -3.12 -8.76
N GLU A 109 4.68 -2.30 -9.25
CA GLU A 109 4.95 -0.92 -9.63
C GLU A 109 3.88 0.03 -9.09
N ILE A 110 4.32 1.16 -8.53
CA ILE A 110 3.45 2.28 -8.14
C ILE A 110 3.89 3.56 -8.87
N ASP A 111 2.91 4.25 -9.46
CA ASP A 111 3.07 5.58 -10.07
C ASP A 111 2.04 6.57 -9.49
N LEU A 112 2.51 7.54 -8.71
CA LEU A 112 1.66 8.50 -8.00
C LEU A 112 1.99 9.95 -8.37
N ASN A 113 0.93 10.75 -8.55
CA ASN A 113 1.09 12.18 -8.72
C ASN A 113 1.38 12.90 -7.39
N ASN A 114 0.57 12.65 -6.36
CA ASN A 114 0.71 13.33 -5.06
C ASN A 114 0.54 12.34 -3.91
N LEU A 115 1.51 12.31 -3.02
CA LEU A 115 1.48 11.50 -1.81
C LEU A 115 1.80 12.36 -0.58
N ILE A 116 0.94 12.29 0.41
CA ILE A 116 1.11 12.94 1.71
C ILE A 116 1.09 11.86 2.79
N ILE A 117 2.20 11.67 3.50
CA ILE A 117 2.27 10.71 4.62
C ILE A 117 2.58 11.46 5.91
N LYS A 118 1.84 11.12 6.97
CA LYS A 118 2.06 11.62 8.33
C LYS A 118 2.01 10.46 9.31
N ASN A 119 2.80 10.55 10.39
CA ASN A 119 2.71 9.64 11.53
C ASN A 119 2.83 8.15 11.19
N SER A 120 3.58 7.80 10.14
CA SER A 120 3.89 6.40 9.81
C SER A 120 5.27 6.02 10.34
N ASN A 121 5.42 4.77 10.83
CA ASN A 121 6.71 4.30 11.35
C ASN A 121 7.71 4.16 10.20
N ILE A 122 7.27 3.56 9.09
CA ILE A 122 8.01 3.43 7.84
C ILE A 122 7.14 4.06 6.75
N PRO A 123 7.53 5.22 6.19
CA PRO A 123 6.70 5.87 5.17
C PRO A 123 6.57 5.04 3.89
N LEU A 124 7.70 4.58 3.35
CA LEU A 124 7.78 3.86 2.08
C LEU A 124 8.71 2.65 2.23
N ALA A 125 8.34 1.53 1.62
CA ALA A 125 9.25 0.41 1.49
C ALA A 125 9.08 -0.30 0.15
N THR A 126 10.20 -0.66 -0.49
CA THR A 126 10.25 -1.65 -1.56
C THR A 126 10.96 -2.89 -1.05
N TYR A 127 10.44 -4.09 -1.34
CA TYR A 127 11.09 -5.34 -0.92
C TYR A 127 10.63 -6.55 -1.72
N ILE A 128 11.41 -7.63 -1.64
CA ILE A 128 11.09 -8.94 -2.18
C ILE A 128 10.63 -9.83 -1.01
N LYS A 129 9.34 -10.21 -1.01
CA LYS A 129 8.76 -11.15 -0.05
C LYS A 129 8.82 -12.58 -0.59
N LYS A 130 8.53 -12.75 -1.88
CA LYS A 130 8.50 -14.03 -2.59
C LYS A 130 9.66 -14.12 -3.56
N LYS A 131 10.53 -15.13 -3.41
CA LYS A 131 11.81 -15.26 -4.12
C LYS A 131 11.70 -15.42 -5.64
N GLU A 132 10.54 -15.80 -6.13
CA GLU A 132 10.23 -15.95 -7.56
C GLU A 132 10.03 -14.63 -8.30
N TYR A 133 9.91 -13.53 -7.57
CA TYR A 133 9.74 -12.20 -8.15
C TYR A 133 11.03 -11.37 -8.11
N ASN A 134 11.08 -10.38 -8.98
CA ASN A 134 12.15 -9.39 -9.03
C ASN A 134 11.82 -8.17 -8.14
N SER A 135 12.74 -7.20 -8.14
CA SER A 135 12.60 -5.92 -7.45
C SER A 135 11.47 -5.07 -8.03
N SER A 136 11.00 -4.13 -7.24
CA SER A 136 9.82 -3.32 -7.52
C SER A 136 10.18 -1.91 -8.00
N LYS A 137 9.18 -1.17 -8.51
CA LYS A 137 9.35 0.22 -8.96
C LYS A 137 8.43 1.16 -8.22
N LEU A 138 8.95 2.33 -7.87
CA LEU A 138 8.19 3.40 -7.20
C LEU A 138 8.50 4.73 -7.85
N ASN A 139 7.47 5.39 -8.38
CA ASN A 139 7.55 6.75 -8.88
C ASN A 139 6.53 7.65 -8.18
N ILE A 140 7.00 8.73 -7.54
CA ILE A 140 6.15 9.72 -6.89
C ILE A 140 6.55 11.12 -7.36
N ASN A 141 5.66 11.78 -8.10
CA ASN A 141 5.94 13.11 -8.66
C ASN A 141 6.04 14.20 -7.59
N LYS A 142 5.13 14.16 -6.58
CA LYS A 142 5.15 15.08 -5.43
C LYS A 142 4.93 14.30 -4.15
N TYR A 143 5.95 14.24 -3.34
CA TYR A 143 5.92 13.64 -2.01
C TYR A 143 6.08 14.71 -0.95
N SER A 144 5.18 14.73 0.02
CA SER A 144 5.29 15.56 1.22
C SER A 144 5.03 14.75 2.48
N GLU A 145 5.83 15.00 3.50
CA GLU A 145 5.77 14.30 4.78
C GLU A 145 6.02 15.23 5.95
N ASN A 146 5.48 14.87 7.11
CA ASN A 146 5.94 15.39 8.40
C ASN A 146 6.96 14.44 9.05
N ASN A 147 7.20 13.28 8.47
CA ASN A 147 8.15 12.27 8.92
C ASN A 147 9.34 12.20 7.96
N ASN A 148 10.50 12.00 8.53
CA ASN A 148 11.74 11.96 7.79
C ASN A 148 11.76 10.81 6.77
N LEU A 149 11.92 11.09 5.46
CA LEU A 149 12.11 10.11 4.38
C LEU A 149 13.22 9.10 4.70
N ASN A 150 14.16 9.48 5.56
CA ASN A 150 15.24 8.60 6.05
C ASN A 150 14.73 7.33 6.77
N LYS A 151 13.46 7.26 7.14
CA LYS A 151 12.83 6.04 7.67
C LYS A 151 12.31 5.10 6.59
N SER A 152 12.31 5.52 5.34
CA SER A 152 11.94 4.66 4.21
C SER A 152 13.03 3.63 3.94
N LEU A 153 12.62 2.47 3.45
CA LEU A 153 13.49 1.30 3.25
C LEU A 153 13.33 0.78 1.82
N PHE A 154 14.42 0.80 1.06
CA PHE A 154 14.39 0.36 -0.33
C PHE A 154 15.32 -0.84 -0.55
N GLU A 155 14.77 -1.91 -1.14
CA GLU A 155 15.50 -3.14 -1.48
C GLU A 155 16.45 -2.89 -2.67
N GLU A 156 17.62 -3.50 -2.63
CA GLU A 156 18.57 -3.47 -3.75
C GLU A 156 17.92 -3.97 -5.05
N GLY A 157 18.20 -3.29 -6.16
CA GLY A 157 17.62 -3.55 -7.46
C GLY A 157 16.27 -2.86 -7.72
N SER A 158 15.69 -2.18 -6.74
CA SER A 158 14.46 -1.39 -6.96
C SER A 158 14.75 -0.10 -7.73
N ASP A 159 13.79 0.32 -8.56
CA ASP A 159 13.80 1.62 -9.21
C ASP A 159 12.93 2.60 -8.41
N VAL A 160 13.54 3.59 -7.76
CA VAL A 160 12.81 4.53 -6.90
C VAL A 160 13.08 5.97 -7.31
N ILE A 161 12.01 6.68 -7.68
CA ILE A 161 12.03 8.10 -8.06
C ILE A 161 11.05 8.84 -7.16
N ILE A 162 11.52 9.82 -6.40
CA ILE A 162 10.69 10.64 -5.51
C ILE A 162 11.02 12.12 -5.75
N ASN A 163 10.00 12.93 -6.01
CA ASN A 163 10.18 14.36 -6.32
C ASN A 163 11.14 14.58 -7.50
N LYS A 164 11.12 13.70 -8.51
CA LYS A 164 12.03 13.67 -9.66
C LYS A 164 13.49 13.36 -9.32
N ILE A 165 13.78 12.90 -8.12
CA ILE A 165 15.12 12.50 -7.66
C ILE A 165 15.20 10.97 -7.64
N ILE A 166 16.21 10.42 -8.31
CA ILE A 166 16.51 8.99 -8.26
C ILE A 166 17.14 8.68 -6.90
N ILE A 167 16.55 7.80 -6.14
CA ILE A 167 17.07 7.32 -4.87
C ILE A 167 18.20 6.32 -5.15
N LYS A 168 19.29 6.43 -4.42
CA LYS A 168 20.48 5.56 -4.57
C LYS A 168 20.84 4.78 -3.32
N GLU A 169 20.13 4.99 -2.23
CA GLU A 169 20.36 4.30 -0.97
C GLU A 169 19.46 3.06 -0.88
N PHE A 170 20.06 1.90 -1.05
CA PHE A 170 19.39 0.61 -1.02
C PHE A 170 19.98 -0.29 0.06
N LYS A 171 19.19 -1.23 0.55
CA LYS A 171 19.58 -2.24 1.53
C LYS A 171 19.06 -3.60 1.10
N ASN A 172 19.68 -4.65 1.61
CA ASN A 172 19.25 -6.03 1.37
C ASN A 172 18.37 -6.55 2.50
N ASN A 173 17.51 -7.51 2.20
CA ASN A 173 16.64 -8.19 3.15
C ASN A 173 15.69 -7.26 3.91
N ILE A 174 15.12 -6.28 3.22
CA ILE A 174 14.19 -5.31 3.79
C ILE A 174 12.98 -6.00 4.44
N PHE A 175 12.40 -7.04 3.80
CA PHE A 175 11.30 -7.78 4.40
C PHE A 175 11.62 -8.30 5.81
N LYS A 176 12.81 -8.88 6.02
CA LYS A 176 13.24 -9.36 7.35
C LYS A 176 13.52 -8.22 8.32
N THR A 177 13.88 -7.05 7.83
CA THR A 177 14.08 -5.86 8.65
C THR A 177 12.76 -5.31 9.17
N ILE A 178 11.71 -5.31 8.32
CA ILE A 178 10.37 -4.85 8.68
C ILE A 178 9.66 -5.86 9.57
N TYR A 179 9.77 -7.16 9.24
CA TYR A 179 9.09 -8.27 9.92
C TYR A 179 10.12 -9.30 10.44
N PRO A 180 10.84 -9.02 11.52
CA PRO A 180 11.75 -9.98 12.12
C PRO A 180 10.98 -11.18 12.69
N LYS A 181 11.57 -12.39 12.58
CA LYS A 181 10.92 -13.67 12.93
C LYS A 181 10.35 -13.75 14.36
N ASP A 182 10.86 -12.92 15.26
CA ASP A 182 10.42 -12.90 16.67
C ASP A 182 9.09 -12.16 16.90
N LYS A 183 8.47 -11.62 15.83
CA LYS A 183 7.16 -10.93 15.88
C LYS A 183 6.05 -11.65 15.12
N VAL A 184 6.34 -12.81 14.55
CA VAL A 184 5.34 -13.66 13.87
C VAL A 184 4.99 -14.78 14.83
N SER A 185 4.11 -14.51 15.77
CA SER A 185 3.44 -15.49 16.65
C SER A 185 1.95 -15.53 16.37
#